data_9ae49e6a8d4f726f7b74ada83624d3fe
#
_entry.id   9ae49e6a8d4f726f7b74ada83624d3fe
#
_cell.length_a   1.000
_cell.length_b   1.000
_cell.length_c   1.000
_cell.angle_alpha   90.00
_cell.angle_beta   90.00
_cell.angle_gamma   90.00
#
_symmetry.space_group_name_H-M   'P 1'
#
loop_
_entity.id
_entity.type
_entity.pdbx_description
1 polymer ?
#
loop_
_entity_poly.entity_id
_entity_poly.type
_entity_poly.pdbx_seq_one_letter_code
_entity_poly.pdbx_strand_id
1 'polypeptide(L)'
;MKPIETDDLTIHYDVRTCIHARACVLGLPKVFDPDARPWIMPENGTTEDLISVIEACPSGALSYENKSGPNEAMSKTNTARLWENGPVEIRGDIQIEGSEPRQRMLLCRCGKTANPPFCNNAHRKGFVASGLPEYRSDSDEDLAASDGPLNVTVFENGPVEVKGNLEVIGSDGHRIARMTEAYFCRCGASGDKPFCDGSHKRIGFTKPAKKERNSD
;
A
#
# COMPACT_ATOMS: atom_id res chain seq x y z
N MET A 1 7.33 -13.13 -11.35
CA MET A 1 6.78 -13.62 -12.65
C MET A 1 7.49 -12.84 -13.73
N LYS A 2 7.68 -13.40 -14.93
CA LYS A 2 8.21 -12.61 -16.06
C LYS A 2 7.23 -11.50 -16.41
N PRO A 3 7.71 -10.31 -16.84
CA PRO A 3 6.84 -9.27 -17.38
C PRO A 3 5.97 -9.80 -18.52
N ILE A 4 4.78 -9.24 -18.67
CA ILE A 4 3.83 -9.58 -19.73
C ILE A 4 3.86 -8.43 -20.73
N GLU A 5 4.25 -8.76 -21.95
CA GLU A 5 4.44 -7.79 -23.03
C GLU A 5 3.16 -7.66 -23.87
N THR A 6 2.79 -6.43 -24.15
CA THR A 6 1.85 -6.05 -25.21
C THR A 6 2.53 -5.09 -26.18
N ASP A 7 1.86 -4.66 -27.23
CA ASP A 7 2.40 -3.64 -28.15
C ASP A 7 2.70 -2.32 -27.41
N ASP A 8 1.81 -1.90 -26.50
CA ASP A 8 1.89 -0.61 -25.82
C ASP A 8 2.43 -0.69 -24.38
N LEU A 9 2.29 -1.83 -23.69
CA LEU A 9 2.61 -1.96 -22.27
C LEU A 9 3.57 -3.13 -21.98
N THR A 10 4.40 -2.92 -20.96
CA THR A 10 5.04 -4.00 -20.21
C THR A 10 4.36 -4.09 -18.84
N ILE A 11 3.59 -5.15 -18.59
CA ILE A 11 2.83 -5.34 -17.34
C ILE A 11 3.65 -6.17 -16.35
N HIS A 12 3.79 -5.67 -15.14
CA HIS A 12 4.47 -6.33 -14.04
C HIS A 12 3.47 -6.83 -13.00
N TYR A 13 3.74 -8.02 -12.45
CA TYR A 13 2.95 -8.59 -11.36
C TYR A 13 3.84 -9.14 -10.25
N ASP A 14 3.79 -8.50 -9.09
CA ASP A 14 4.44 -8.98 -7.85
C ASP A 14 3.44 -9.75 -6.99
N VAL A 15 3.44 -11.06 -7.12
CA VAL A 15 2.56 -11.97 -6.36
C VAL A 15 2.73 -11.83 -4.85
N ARG A 16 3.90 -11.39 -4.36
CA ARG A 16 4.19 -11.27 -2.92
C ARG A 16 3.48 -10.10 -2.27
N THR A 17 3.18 -9.05 -3.05
CA THR A 17 2.45 -7.87 -2.55
C THR A 17 0.96 -7.95 -2.87
N CYS A 18 0.52 -8.92 -3.66
CA CYS A 18 -0.88 -9.13 -3.97
C CYS A 18 -1.67 -9.57 -2.73
N ILE A 19 -2.72 -8.84 -2.40
CA ILE A 19 -3.65 -9.16 -1.30
C ILE A 19 -4.97 -9.74 -1.79
N HIS A 20 -5.08 -10.07 -3.07
CA HIS A 20 -6.33 -10.53 -3.68
C HIS A 20 -7.50 -9.57 -3.42
N ALA A 21 -7.26 -8.25 -3.58
CA ALA A 21 -8.29 -7.21 -3.47
C ALA A 21 -9.36 -7.36 -4.56
N ARG A 22 -9.07 -8.11 -5.62
CA ARG A 22 -9.94 -8.44 -6.75
C ARG A 22 -10.31 -7.25 -7.65
N ALA A 23 -9.71 -6.08 -7.48
CA ALA A 23 -9.98 -4.94 -8.37
C ALA A 23 -9.75 -5.31 -9.85
N CYS A 24 -8.66 -6.03 -10.16
CA CYS A 24 -8.36 -6.51 -11.51
C CYS A 24 -9.40 -7.51 -12.03
N VAL A 25 -9.70 -8.55 -11.26
CA VAL A 25 -10.66 -9.61 -11.64
C VAL A 25 -12.09 -9.08 -11.82
N LEU A 26 -12.50 -8.11 -10.99
CA LEU A 26 -13.85 -7.51 -11.08
C LEU A 26 -13.91 -6.42 -12.15
N GLY A 27 -12.81 -5.68 -12.37
CA GLY A 27 -12.77 -4.60 -13.36
C GLY A 27 -12.66 -5.12 -14.79
N LEU A 28 -11.81 -6.13 -15.04
CA LEU A 28 -11.59 -6.73 -16.36
C LEU A 28 -11.55 -8.26 -16.28
N PRO A 29 -12.69 -8.94 -16.06
CA PRO A 29 -12.74 -10.39 -15.84
C PRO A 29 -12.29 -11.21 -17.05
N LYS A 30 -12.34 -10.66 -18.28
CA LYS A 30 -11.85 -11.35 -19.49
C LYS A 30 -10.32 -11.31 -19.60
N VAL A 31 -9.69 -10.30 -18.98
CA VAL A 31 -8.22 -10.15 -18.94
C VAL A 31 -7.64 -10.85 -17.74
N PHE A 32 -8.24 -10.67 -16.55
CA PHE A 32 -7.74 -11.20 -15.28
C PHE A 32 -8.65 -12.33 -14.79
N ASP A 33 -8.39 -13.54 -15.26
CA ASP A 33 -9.14 -14.74 -14.89
C ASP A 33 -8.29 -15.66 -13.99
N PRO A 34 -8.57 -15.75 -12.68
CA PRO A 34 -7.79 -16.56 -11.76
C PRO A 34 -7.85 -18.07 -12.06
N ASP A 35 -8.87 -18.52 -12.80
CA ASP A 35 -9.09 -19.92 -13.15
C ASP A 35 -8.41 -20.30 -14.47
N ALA A 36 -8.01 -19.32 -15.28
CA ALA A 36 -7.31 -19.52 -16.56
C ALA A 36 -5.78 -19.69 -16.38
N ARG A 37 -5.14 -20.21 -17.44
CA ARG A 37 -3.67 -20.31 -17.54
C ARG A 37 -3.24 -19.94 -18.98
N PRO A 38 -2.58 -18.80 -19.19
CA PRO A 38 -2.22 -17.77 -18.19
C PRO A 38 -3.46 -17.06 -17.60
N TRP A 39 -3.34 -16.56 -16.36
CA TRP A 39 -4.44 -15.88 -15.69
C TRP A 39 -4.55 -14.38 -16.05
N ILE A 40 -3.54 -13.82 -16.72
CA ILE A 40 -3.53 -12.48 -17.31
C ILE A 40 -3.44 -12.64 -18.81
N MET A 41 -4.47 -12.20 -19.52
CA MET A 41 -4.64 -12.28 -20.97
C MET A 41 -4.90 -10.87 -21.52
N PRO A 42 -3.86 -10.04 -21.67
CA PRO A 42 -4.03 -8.62 -22.00
C PRO A 42 -4.67 -8.38 -23.36
N GLU A 43 -4.57 -9.33 -24.27
CA GLU A 43 -5.20 -9.30 -25.60
C GLU A 43 -6.74 -9.20 -25.56
N ASN A 44 -7.35 -9.47 -24.41
CA ASN A 44 -8.81 -9.38 -24.21
C ASN A 44 -9.29 -8.02 -23.68
N GLY A 45 -8.42 -7.00 -23.62
CA GLY A 45 -8.73 -5.64 -23.18
C GLY A 45 -8.05 -4.59 -24.03
N THR A 46 -8.51 -3.34 -23.93
CA THR A 46 -7.80 -2.21 -24.54
C THR A 46 -6.66 -1.74 -23.63
N THR A 47 -5.70 -1.01 -24.18
CA THR A 47 -4.59 -0.42 -23.41
C THR A 47 -5.11 0.50 -22.30
N GLU A 48 -6.13 1.30 -22.57
CA GLU A 48 -6.77 2.21 -21.61
C GLU A 48 -7.44 1.45 -20.46
N ASP A 49 -8.16 0.37 -20.77
CA ASP A 49 -8.79 -0.49 -19.76
C ASP A 49 -7.76 -1.16 -18.85
N LEU A 50 -6.68 -1.67 -19.47
CA LEU A 50 -5.55 -2.26 -18.74
C LEU A 50 -4.92 -1.26 -17.76
N ILE A 51 -4.60 -0.05 -18.23
CA ILE A 51 -4.06 1.03 -17.42
C ILE A 51 -4.99 1.33 -16.26
N SER A 52 -6.27 1.58 -16.53
CA SER A 52 -7.27 1.92 -15.52
C SER A 52 -7.37 0.87 -14.41
N VAL A 53 -7.40 -0.40 -14.78
CA VAL A 53 -7.51 -1.50 -13.81
C VAL A 53 -6.20 -1.75 -13.04
N ILE A 54 -5.06 -1.59 -13.68
CA ILE A 54 -3.77 -1.70 -13.00
C ILE A 54 -3.60 -0.58 -11.97
N GLU A 55 -3.96 0.65 -12.30
CA GLU A 55 -3.92 1.79 -11.38
C GLU A 55 -4.92 1.66 -10.21
N ALA A 56 -5.99 0.89 -10.40
CA ALA A 56 -6.93 0.56 -9.33
C ALA A 56 -6.39 -0.51 -8.34
N CYS A 57 -5.23 -1.15 -8.61
CA CYS A 57 -4.64 -2.12 -7.71
C CYS A 57 -4.12 -1.45 -6.43
N PRO A 58 -4.75 -1.65 -5.24
CA PRO A 58 -4.41 -0.86 -4.07
C PRO A 58 -3.06 -1.23 -3.45
N SER A 59 -2.57 -2.43 -3.72
CA SER A 59 -1.28 -2.90 -3.18
C SER A 59 -0.08 -2.58 -4.07
N GLY A 60 -0.31 -2.08 -5.30
CA GLY A 60 0.73 -1.93 -6.30
C GLY A 60 1.35 -3.26 -6.76
N ALA A 61 0.63 -4.38 -6.55
CA ALA A 61 1.07 -5.69 -7.06
C ALA A 61 1.06 -5.76 -8.58
N LEU A 62 0.17 -5.00 -9.21
CA LEU A 62 0.16 -4.73 -10.64
C LEU A 62 0.72 -3.34 -10.88
N SER A 63 1.62 -3.23 -11.85
CA SER A 63 2.18 -1.99 -12.37
C SER A 63 2.47 -2.15 -13.86
N TYR A 64 2.77 -1.09 -14.54
CA TYR A 64 3.07 -1.11 -15.97
C TYR A 64 4.16 -0.09 -16.34
N GLU A 65 4.82 -0.35 -17.44
CA GLU A 65 5.61 0.61 -18.21
C GLU A 65 4.89 0.85 -19.52
N ASN A 66 4.64 2.12 -19.86
CA ASN A 66 3.99 2.50 -21.11
C ASN A 66 5.05 2.79 -22.17
N LYS A 67 5.04 2.05 -23.28
CA LYS A 67 6.02 2.14 -24.36
C LYS A 67 5.74 3.29 -25.32
N SER A 68 4.49 3.73 -25.41
CA SER A 68 4.01 4.71 -26.39
C SER A 68 3.44 5.99 -25.77
N GLY A 69 3.33 6.04 -24.42
CA GLY A 69 2.75 7.16 -23.70
C GLY A 69 3.39 7.36 -22.32
N PRO A 70 2.81 8.22 -21.49
CA PRO A 70 3.30 8.44 -20.15
C PRO A 70 3.08 7.21 -19.27
N ASN A 71 4.00 6.95 -18.36
CA ASN A 71 3.79 6.02 -17.26
C ASN A 71 2.73 6.53 -16.27
N GLU A 72 2.36 5.71 -15.29
CA GLU A 72 1.42 6.09 -14.25
C GLU A 72 1.78 7.46 -13.64
N ALA A 73 0.82 8.38 -13.68
CA ALA A 73 1.01 9.71 -13.14
C ALA A 73 1.16 9.66 -11.61
N MET A 74 2.11 10.43 -11.08
CA MET A 74 2.22 10.60 -9.63
C MET A 74 0.94 11.19 -9.05
N SER A 75 0.54 10.72 -7.88
CA SER A 75 -0.60 11.28 -7.16
C SER A 75 -0.35 12.77 -6.86
N LYS A 76 -1.33 13.61 -7.13
CA LYS A 76 -1.28 15.05 -6.79
C LYS A 76 -1.36 15.30 -5.29
N THR A 77 -1.72 14.29 -4.53
CA THR A 77 -1.81 14.35 -3.06
C THR A 77 -1.34 13.02 -2.50
N ASN A 78 -0.35 13.09 -1.63
CA ASN A 78 0.10 11.94 -0.88
C ASN A 78 -0.90 11.58 0.20
N THR A 79 -1.31 10.33 0.28
CA THR A 79 -2.33 9.90 1.24
C THR A 79 -1.92 8.63 1.98
N ALA A 80 -2.32 8.56 3.25
CA ALA A 80 -2.35 7.34 4.07
C ALA A 80 -3.80 7.04 4.44
N ARG A 81 -4.48 6.20 3.65
CA ARG A 81 -5.87 5.84 3.89
C ARG A 81 -5.98 4.60 4.78
N LEU A 82 -6.75 4.71 5.83
CA LEU A 82 -7.00 3.59 6.75
C LEU A 82 -8.15 2.72 6.23
N TRP A 83 -7.94 1.41 6.18
CA TRP A 83 -9.02 0.48 5.91
C TRP A 83 -9.62 0.01 7.24
N GLU A 84 -10.92 0.00 7.34
CA GLU A 84 -11.59 -0.60 8.49
C GLU A 84 -11.13 -2.05 8.67
N ASN A 85 -10.73 -2.41 9.88
CA ASN A 85 -10.19 -3.73 10.24
C ASN A 85 -9.07 -4.23 9.30
N GLY A 86 -8.37 -3.31 8.63
CA GLY A 86 -7.47 -3.61 7.52
C GLY A 86 -6.12 -2.89 7.59
N PRO A 87 -5.39 -2.86 6.49
CA PRO A 87 -4.09 -2.20 6.34
C PRO A 87 -4.22 -0.66 6.35
N VAL A 88 -3.08 0.02 6.26
CA VAL A 88 -3.00 1.39 5.77
C VAL A 88 -2.55 1.35 4.32
N GLU A 89 -3.28 2.04 3.46
CA GLU A 89 -2.96 2.25 2.05
C GLU A 89 -2.20 3.56 1.90
N ILE A 90 -0.98 3.49 1.38
CA ILE A 90 -0.18 4.67 1.06
C ILE A 90 -0.24 4.88 -0.45
N ARG A 91 -0.52 6.11 -0.88
CA ARG A 91 -0.43 6.55 -2.28
C ARG A 91 0.42 7.80 -2.37
N GLY A 92 1.29 7.87 -3.35
CA GLY A 92 2.22 8.98 -3.59
C GLY A 92 3.53 8.53 -4.22
N ASP A 93 4.52 9.40 -4.23
CA ASP A 93 5.90 9.07 -4.62
C ASP A 93 6.63 8.36 -3.48
N ILE A 94 6.43 7.05 -3.37
CA ILE A 94 6.85 6.25 -2.22
C ILE A 94 8.26 5.73 -2.42
N GLN A 95 9.17 6.14 -1.53
CA GLN A 95 10.56 5.73 -1.48
C GLN A 95 10.77 4.84 -0.23
N ILE A 96 11.03 3.55 -0.44
CA ILE A 96 11.39 2.60 0.63
C ILE A 96 12.84 2.20 0.47
N GLU A 97 13.62 2.30 1.54
CA GLU A 97 15.03 1.89 1.53
C GLU A 97 15.20 0.44 1.00
N GLY A 98 16.09 0.29 0.03
CA GLY A 98 16.38 -1.00 -0.61
C GLY A 98 15.22 -1.63 -1.39
N SER A 99 14.31 -0.79 -1.91
CA SER A 99 13.23 -1.18 -2.83
C SER A 99 13.10 -0.17 -3.96
N GLU A 100 12.54 -0.62 -5.09
CA GLU A 100 12.17 0.29 -6.16
C GLU A 100 11.05 1.25 -5.70
N PRO A 101 11.03 2.51 -6.20
CA PRO A 101 9.97 3.46 -5.95
C PRO A 101 8.60 2.88 -6.30
N ARG A 102 7.56 3.30 -5.58
CA ARG A 102 6.19 2.82 -5.76
C ARG A 102 5.20 3.96 -5.67
N GLN A 103 4.08 3.81 -6.34
CA GLN A 103 2.98 4.78 -6.26
C GLN A 103 1.89 4.35 -5.27
N ARG A 104 1.85 3.06 -4.95
CA ARG A 104 0.84 2.46 -4.07
C ARG A 104 1.44 1.34 -3.26
N MET A 105 1.04 1.22 -2.01
CA MET A 105 1.33 0.07 -1.18
C MET A 105 0.33 -0.09 -0.04
N LEU A 106 0.20 -1.32 0.44
CA LEU A 106 -0.58 -1.64 1.62
C LEU A 106 0.34 -2.13 2.74
N LEU A 107 0.42 -1.38 3.83
CA LEU A 107 1.23 -1.71 4.99
C LEU A 107 0.40 -2.40 6.08
N CYS A 108 1.01 -3.40 6.70
CA CYS A 108 0.38 -4.14 7.78
C CYS A 108 0.18 -3.28 9.03
N ARG A 109 -1.06 -3.25 9.56
CA ARG A 109 -1.41 -2.64 10.85
C ARG A 109 -1.67 -3.65 11.97
N CYS A 110 -1.84 -4.94 11.65
CA CYS A 110 -2.27 -5.97 12.59
C CYS A 110 -1.13 -6.76 13.27
N GLY A 111 0.11 -6.57 12.82
CA GLY A 111 1.28 -7.28 13.33
C GLY A 111 1.43 -8.74 12.90
N LYS A 112 0.45 -9.30 12.17
CA LYS A 112 0.39 -10.74 11.87
C LYS A 112 0.87 -11.10 10.46
N THR A 113 1.35 -10.12 9.68
CA THR A 113 1.81 -10.40 8.32
C THR A 113 2.98 -11.38 8.28
N ALA A 114 2.96 -12.28 7.32
CA ALA A 114 4.10 -13.12 6.95
C ALA A 114 5.00 -12.47 5.88
N ASN A 115 4.65 -11.27 5.41
CA ASN A 115 5.38 -10.52 4.40
C ASN A 115 5.65 -9.06 4.85
N PRO A 116 6.35 -8.85 5.99
CA PRO A 116 6.60 -7.50 6.48
C PRO A 116 7.38 -6.66 5.45
N PRO A 117 7.11 -5.35 5.32
CA PRO A 117 6.08 -4.58 6.06
C PRO A 117 4.69 -4.67 5.41
N PHE A 118 4.55 -5.34 4.26
CA PHE A 118 3.33 -5.35 3.45
C PHE A 118 2.20 -6.17 4.08
N CYS A 119 0.98 -5.79 3.78
CA CYS A 119 -0.20 -6.57 4.13
C CYS A 119 -0.23 -7.89 3.35
N ASN A 120 -0.69 -8.97 3.98
CA ASN A 120 -0.96 -10.26 3.36
C ASN A 120 -2.33 -10.83 3.77
N ASN A 121 -3.27 -9.96 4.15
CA ASN A 121 -4.60 -10.32 4.64
C ASN A 121 -4.66 -11.05 6.00
N ALA A 122 -3.55 -11.18 6.73
CA ALA A 122 -3.56 -11.80 8.06
C ALA A 122 -4.47 -11.07 9.06
N HIS A 123 -4.81 -9.80 8.81
CA HIS A 123 -5.76 -9.02 9.61
C HIS A 123 -7.16 -9.65 9.65
N ARG A 124 -7.58 -10.38 8.61
CA ARG A 124 -8.88 -11.08 8.57
C ARG A 124 -9.05 -12.11 9.69
N LYS A 125 -7.98 -12.50 10.38
CA LYS A 125 -7.98 -13.39 11.53
C LYS A 125 -8.12 -12.61 12.85
N GLY A 126 -9.14 -11.76 12.95
CA GLY A 126 -9.56 -11.10 14.20
C GLY A 126 -8.78 -9.82 14.56
N PHE A 127 -8.29 -9.05 13.58
CA PHE A 127 -7.84 -7.69 13.84
C PHE A 127 -9.05 -6.75 13.78
N VAL A 128 -9.23 -5.96 14.85
CA VAL A 128 -10.30 -4.97 14.94
C VAL A 128 -9.70 -3.59 15.12
N ALA A 129 -10.01 -2.69 14.21
CA ALA A 129 -9.65 -1.28 14.26
C ALA A 129 -10.52 -0.53 13.27
N SER A 130 -11.39 0.37 13.75
CA SER A 130 -12.33 1.12 12.91
C SER A 130 -11.68 1.88 11.76
N GLY A 131 -10.40 2.26 11.91
CA GLY A 131 -9.75 3.18 10.99
C GLY A 131 -10.18 4.64 11.20
N LEU A 132 -10.89 4.90 12.30
CA LEU A 132 -11.23 6.24 12.77
C LEU A 132 -10.50 6.43 14.10
N PRO A 133 -9.64 7.44 14.25
CA PRO A 133 -9.02 7.75 15.52
C PRO A 133 -10.10 8.30 16.47
N GLU A 134 -9.99 7.98 17.77
CA GLU A 134 -10.86 8.55 18.80
C GLU A 134 -10.66 10.07 18.92
N TYR A 135 -9.45 10.52 18.65
CA TYR A 135 -9.07 11.92 18.59
C TYR A 135 -8.70 12.30 17.15
N ARG A 136 -9.42 13.26 16.58
CA ARG A 136 -8.89 14.01 15.44
C ARG A 136 -7.80 14.92 16.00
N SER A 137 -6.59 14.78 15.50
CA SER A 137 -5.53 15.72 15.81
C SER A 137 -5.93 17.08 15.24
N ASP A 138 -6.06 18.10 16.10
CA ASP A 138 -6.21 19.49 15.64
C ASP A 138 -4.91 20.04 15.01
N SER A 139 -3.88 19.23 14.93
CA SER A 139 -2.61 19.55 14.29
C SER A 139 -2.64 19.25 12.78
N ASP A 140 -3.49 19.96 12.05
CA ASP A 140 -3.28 20.10 10.62
C ASP A 140 -2.07 21.02 10.42
N GLU A 141 -0.94 20.43 10.04
CA GLU A 141 0.23 21.20 9.58
C GLU A 141 -0.11 21.90 8.27
N ASP A 142 0.31 23.16 8.13
CA ASP A 142 0.29 23.85 6.84
C ASP A 142 1.38 23.24 5.95
N LEU A 143 0.96 22.31 5.10
CA LEU A 143 1.88 21.70 4.14
C LEU A 143 2.13 22.68 3.00
N ALA A 144 3.40 22.88 2.66
CA ALA A 144 3.81 23.73 1.54
C ALA A 144 3.33 23.15 0.19
N ALA A 145 3.11 21.84 0.11
CA ALA A 145 2.58 21.11 -1.04
C ALA A 145 1.80 19.88 -0.54
N SER A 146 1.02 19.27 -1.41
CA SER A 146 0.29 18.01 -1.08
C SER A 146 0.98 16.77 -1.67
N ASP A 147 1.99 16.95 -2.49
CA ASP A 147 2.76 15.93 -3.21
C ASP A 147 4.23 15.92 -2.77
N GLY A 148 5.08 15.34 -3.60
CA GLY A 148 6.51 15.16 -3.37
C GLY A 148 6.85 13.80 -2.76
N PRO A 149 8.14 13.51 -2.52
CA PRO A 149 8.57 12.19 -2.08
C PRO A 149 8.06 11.85 -0.67
N LEU A 150 7.59 10.61 -0.51
CA LEU A 150 7.31 9.98 0.77
C LEU A 150 8.42 8.99 1.11
N ASN A 151 9.28 9.34 2.05
CA ASN A 151 10.32 8.46 2.54
C ASN A 151 9.75 7.53 3.61
N VAL A 152 9.80 6.23 3.35
CA VAL A 152 9.22 5.20 4.24
C VAL A 152 10.35 4.40 4.88
N THR A 153 10.47 4.53 6.19
CA THR A 153 11.42 3.76 7.01
C THR A 153 10.66 2.74 7.86
N VAL A 154 11.03 1.47 7.73
CA VAL A 154 10.44 0.39 8.52
C VAL A 154 11.39 0.03 9.65
N PHE A 155 11.00 0.26 10.88
CA PHE A 155 11.85 -0.10 12.02
C PHE A 155 11.71 -1.58 12.37
N GLU A 156 12.85 -2.24 12.56
CA GLU A 156 12.84 -3.60 13.09
C GLU A 156 12.16 -3.63 14.46
N ASN A 157 11.23 -4.57 14.65
CA ASN A 157 10.42 -4.71 15.86
C ASN A 157 9.66 -3.43 16.28
N GLY A 158 9.46 -2.51 15.35
CA GLY A 158 8.93 -1.18 15.60
C GLY A 158 7.85 -0.73 14.60
N PRO A 159 7.54 0.58 14.58
CA PRO A 159 6.56 1.18 13.68
C PRO A 159 7.05 1.25 12.23
N VAL A 160 6.21 1.83 11.38
CA VAL A 160 6.60 2.37 10.08
C VAL A 160 6.56 3.89 10.17
N GLU A 161 7.67 4.54 9.84
CA GLU A 161 7.76 5.98 9.68
C GLU A 161 7.48 6.34 8.22
N VAL A 162 6.73 7.41 8.01
CA VAL A 162 6.50 8.03 6.71
C VAL A 162 6.82 9.51 6.84
N LYS A 163 7.80 9.98 6.08
CA LYS A 163 8.23 11.40 6.01
C LYS A 163 7.95 11.98 4.66
N GLY A 164 7.38 13.17 4.65
CA GLY A 164 6.97 13.94 3.47
C GLY A 164 5.57 14.49 3.68
N ASN A 165 5.11 15.35 2.78
CA ASN A 165 3.77 15.91 2.85
C ASN A 165 2.74 14.78 2.78
N LEU A 166 1.92 14.60 3.83
CA LEU A 166 1.02 13.46 3.95
C LEU A 166 -0.34 13.88 4.49
N GLU A 167 -1.41 13.47 3.82
CA GLU A 167 -2.76 13.51 4.35
C GLU A 167 -3.16 12.12 4.86
N VAL A 168 -3.58 12.04 6.12
CA VAL A 168 -4.10 10.81 6.71
C VAL A 168 -5.63 10.81 6.57
N ILE A 169 -6.16 9.77 5.94
CA ILE A 169 -7.57 9.63 5.59
C ILE A 169 -8.17 8.48 6.40
N GLY A 170 -9.27 8.74 7.08
CA GLY A 170 -10.03 7.74 7.81
C GLY A 170 -10.69 6.70 6.90
N SER A 171 -11.19 5.62 7.49
CA SER A 171 -11.94 4.59 6.76
C SER A 171 -13.23 5.12 6.15
N ASP A 172 -13.79 6.19 6.71
CA ASP A 172 -14.95 6.91 6.22
C ASP A 172 -14.64 7.87 5.03
N GLY A 173 -13.37 7.98 4.65
CA GLY A 173 -12.91 8.86 3.57
C GLY A 173 -12.65 10.31 3.98
N HIS A 174 -12.90 10.70 5.24
CA HIS A 174 -12.58 12.03 5.71
C HIS A 174 -11.12 12.15 6.11
N ARG A 175 -10.52 13.32 5.86
CA ARG A 175 -9.17 13.62 6.33
C ARG A 175 -9.20 13.77 7.86
N ILE A 176 -8.25 13.11 8.52
CA ILE A 176 -8.11 13.13 9.98
C ILE A 176 -6.86 13.89 10.44
N ALA A 177 -5.85 14.04 9.56
CA ALA A 177 -4.66 14.83 9.86
C ALA A 177 -3.91 15.20 8.56
N ARG A 178 -3.11 16.29 8.65
CA ARG A 178 -2.05 16.64 7.70
C ARG A 178 -0.74 16.75 8.47
N MET A 179 0.32 16.13 7.96
CA MET A 179 1.59 16.09 8.68
C MET A 179 2.76 15.83 7.73
N THR A 180 3.95 16.20 8.17
CA THR A 180 5.19 15.95 7.44
C THR A 180 5.94 14.72 7.95
N GLU A 181 5.53 14.17 9.09
CA GLU A 181 6.09 12.95 9.67
C GLU A 181 5.02 12.16 10.42
N ALA A 182 4.90 10.88 10.15
CA ALA A 182 3.96 9.98 10.80
C ALA A 182 4.62 8.65 11.19
N TYR A 183 4.35 8.16 12.40
CA TYR A 183 4.75 6.82 12.86
C TYR A 183 3.53 5.93 12.96
N PHE A 184 3.31 5.08 11.97
CA PHE A 184 2.16 4.18 11.94
C PHE A 184 2.40 2.91 12.77
N CYS A 185 1.40 2.53 13.56
CA CYS A 185 1.41 1.28 14.32
C CYS A 185 1.49 0.08 13.37
N ARG A 186 2.50 -0.78 13.59
CA ARG A 186 2.69 -2.04 12.86
C ARG A 186 2.35 -3.27 13.70
N CYS A 187 2.38 -3.16 15.03
CA CYS A 187 2.17 -4.29 15.94
C CYS A 187 0.69 -4.64 16.20
N GLY A 188 -0.22 -3.74 15.91
CA GLY A 188 -1.67 -3.90 16.12
C GLY A 188 -2.17 -3.61 17.53
N ALA A 189 -1.27 -3.33 18.49
CA ALA A 189 -1.60 -3.15 19.90
C ALA A 189 -1.61 -1.69 20.39
N SER A 190 -1.32 -0.71 19.51
CA SER A 190 -1.39 0.70 19.88
C SER A 190 -2.79 1.06 20.41
N GLY A 191 -2.86 1.85 21.46
CA GLY A 191 -4.07 2.50 21.94
C GLY A 191 -4.42 3.75 21.13
N ASP A 192 -3.46 4.30 20.40
CA ASP A 192 -3.59 5.52 19.58
C ASP A 192 -3.56 5.20 18.07
N LYS A 193 -4.32 4.19 17.65
CA LYS A 193 -4.36 3.83 16.23
C LYS A 193 -4.94 4.96 15.37
N PRO A 194 -4.32 5.29 14.22
CA PRO A 194 -3.34 4.49 13.47
C PRO A 194 -1.88 4.67 13.91
N PHE A 195 -1.60 5.59 14.82
CA PHE A 195 -0.25 5.97 15.17
C PHE A 195 0.38 5.03 16.21
N CYS A 196 1.70 5.10 16.33
CA CYS A 196 2.45 4.29 17.27
C CYS A 196 2.56 5.00 18.63
N ASP A 197 2.11 4.32 19.68
CA ASP A 197 2.20 4.75 21.08
C ASP A 197 3.31 4.03 21.87
N GLY A 198 4.19 3.28 21.20
CA GLY A 198 5.23 2.48 21.84
C GLY A 198 4.78 1.13 22.37
N SER A 199 3.51 0.74 22.21
CA SER A 199 2.97 -0.56 22.65
C SER A 199 3.74 -1.75 22.12
N HIS A 200 4.36 -1.64 20.95
CA HIS A 200 5.20 -2.70 20.37
C HIS A 200 6.28 -3.18 21.35
N LYS A 201 6.85 -2.28 22.18
CA LYS A 201 7.86 -2.61 23.21
C LYS A 201 7.23 -3.42 24.35
N ARG A 202 6.03 -3.00 24.83
CA ARG A 202 5.34 -3.64 25.95
C ARG A 202 4.88 -5.05 25.65
N ILE A 203 4.47 -5.33 24.38
CA ILE A 203 3.98 -6.66 23.97
C ILE A 203 5.10 -7.57 23.44
N GLY A 204 6.36 -7.12 23.41
CA GLY A 204 7.47 -7.88 22.85
C GLY A 204 7.30 -8.15 21.35
N PHE A 205 6.83 -7.17 20.58
CA PHE A 205 6.62 -7.33 19.16
C PHE A 205 7.93 -7.57 18.41
N THR A 206 8.02 -8.70 17.70
CA THR A 206 9.20 -9.10 16.94
C THR A 206 8.84 -9.33 15.49
N LYS A 207 9.23 -8.43 14.63
CA LYS A 207 9.09 -8.53 13.17
C LYS A 207 10.21 -7.79 12.49
N PRO A 208 10.87 -8.40 11.49
CA PRO A 208 11.89 -7.71 10.71
C PRO A 208 11.30 -6.49 9.99
N ALA A 209 12.16 -5.56 9.63
CA ALA A 209 11.80 -4.42 8.80
C ALA A 209 11.31 -4.90 7.42
N LYS A 210 11.99 -5.89 6.86
CA LYS A 210 11.72 -6.49 5.55
C LYS A 210 11.86 -8.01 5.63
N LYS A 211 11.03 -8.73 4.88
CA LYS A 211 11.22 -10.18 4.73
C LYS A 211 12.54 -10.43 4.03
N GLU A 212 13.40 -11.25 4.61
CA GLU A 212 14.62 -11.72 3.96
C GLU A 212 14.27 -12.42 2.64
N ARG A 213 15.03 -12.12 1.59
CA ARG A 213 14.94 -12.87 0.35
C ARG A 213 15.73 -14.16 0.58
N ASN A 214 15.03 -15.27 0.69
CA ASN A 214 15.72 -16.55 0.50
C ASN A 214 16.24 -16.53 -0.94
N SER A 215 17.55 -16.59 -1.09
CA SER A 215 18.22 -16.85 -2.37
C SER A 215 17.96 -18.30 -2.72
N ASP A 216 16.87 -18.53 -3.49
CA ASP A 216 16.66 -19.78 -4.22
C ASP A 216 17.22 -19.64 -5.64
#